data_e45a717a9b6dacdb65eca780d950e786
#
_entry.id   e45a717a9b6dacdb65eca780d950e786
#
_cell.length_a   1.000
_cell.length_b   1.000
_cell.length_c   1.000
_cell.angle_alpha   90.00
_cell.angle_beta   90.00
_cell.angle_gamma   90.00
#
_symmetry.space_group_name_H-M   'P 1'
#
loop_
_entity.id
_entity.type
_entity.pdbx_description
1 polymer ?
#
loop_
_entity_poly.entity_id
_entity_poly.type
_entity_poly.pdbx_seq_one_letter_code
_entity_poly.pdbx_strand_id
1 'polypeptide(L)'
;MLSALVSVSSLSLSDEEKRWLEKYQPAGVSLFARNIRDADQLRRLTGEIRAAAGRDDILIAVDQEGGRVRRLSGSDFHPAASQYVLGQLDEEMAAAHAEIISNDLRRTGINFNFSPVLDMAYPATHPVLKSRCFGSSEQKTALLGKAMISAYLSNGVCPCIKHMPGHGRAETDPHLGLPVLNNALPELAKDFYPFTENNDCPAGMTAHIVVSAVDDRLPVTLSKKAIDYLIRGLINFNGLLISDAIDTVSYTHLTLP
;
A
#
# COMPACT_ATOMS: atom_id res chain seq x y z
N MET A 1 1.31 -20.52 10.08
CA MET A 1 1.55 -19.11 9.74
C MET A 1 0.20 -18.43 9.61
N LEU A 2 -0.02 -17.32 10.30
CA LEU A 2 -1.26 -16.53 10.19
C LEU A 2 -1.16 -15.59 8.98
N SER A 3 -2.11 -15.67 8.05
CA SER A 3 -2.17 -14.81 6.85
C SER A 3 -2.65 -13.39 7.20
N ALA A 4 -1.90 -12.69 8.06
CA ALA A 4 -2.21 -11.34 8.51
C ALA A 4 -0.93 -10.51 8.65
N LEU A 5 -1.06 -9.22 8.35
CA LEU A 5 -0.13 -8.18 8.79
C LEU A 5 -0.71 -7.57 10.08
N VAL A 6 0.04 -7.63 11.16
CA VAL A 6 -0.37 -7.11 12.47
C VAL A 6 0.39 -5.83 12.80
N SER A 7 -0.06 -5.07 13.77
CA SER A 7 0.67 -3.91 14.26
C SER A 7 1.16 -4.11 15.69
N VAL A 8 2.19 -3.36 16.07
CA VAL A 8 2.73 -3.34 17.44
C VAL A 8 2.46 -1.99 18.10
N SER A 9 2.46 -1.99 19.42
CA SER A 9 1.94 -0.87 20.19
C SER A 9 2.90 0.31 20.34
N SER A 10 4.22 0.04 20.36
CA SER A 10 5.19 1.04 20.83
C SER A 10 6.53 0.98 20.06
N LEU A 11 7.55 1.65 20.60
CA LEU A 11 8.92 1.75 20.06
C LEU A 11 9.78 0.50 20.29
N SER A 12 9.30 -0.46 21.08
CA SER A 12 9.91 -1.77 21.35
C SER A 12 8.80 -2.78 21.59
N LEU A 13 9.09 -4.07 21.42
CA LEU A 13 8.12 -5.12 21.69
C LEU A 13 7.96 -5.34 23.20
N SER A 14 6.71 -5.42 23.66
CA SER A 14 6.40 -5.96 24.97
C SER A 14 6.62 -7.48 25.01
N ASP A 15 6.75 -8.05 26.21
CA ASP A 15 6.89 -9.51 26.36
C ASP A 15 5.65 -10.27 25.89
N GLU A 16 4.47 -9.64 25.94
CA GLU A 16 3.26 -10.22 25.40
C GLU A 16 3.30 -10.26 23.88
N GLU A 17 3.71 -9.17 23.22
CA GLU A 17 3.85 -9.11 21.76
C GLU A 17 4.89 -10.12 21.25
N LYS A 18 6.02 -10.28 21.95
CA LYS A 18 7.03 -11.31 21.62
C LYS A 18 6.44 -12.70 21.63
N ARG A 19 5.76 -13.07 22.74
CA ARG A 19 5.08 -14.37 22.85
C ARG A 19 4.00 -14.58 21.79
N TRP A 20 3.28 -13.50 21.45
CA TRP A 20 2.25 -13.53 20.42
C TRP A 20 2.84 -13.77 19.03
N LEU A 21 3.90 -13.05 18.66
CA LEU A 21 4.62 -13.23 17.39
C LEU A 21 5.18 -14.64 17.25
N GLU A 22 5.82 -15.15 18.30
CA GLU A 22 6.36 -16.52 18.36
C GLU A 22 5.25 -17.56 18.16
N LYS A 23 4.12 -17.41 18.86
CA LYS A 23 3.02 -18.37 18.85
C LYS A 23 2.25 -18.40 17.54
N TYR A 24 1.88 -17.23 17.01
CA TYR A 24 0.94 -17.14 15.89
C TYR A 24 1.62 -16.99 14.52
N GLN A 25 2.88 -16.64 14.49
CA GLN A 25 3.67 -16.54 13.26
C GLN A 25 2.95 -15.77 12.16
N PRO A 26 2.65 -14.46 12.34
CA PRO A 26 1.96 -13.67 11.32
C PRO A 26 2.81 -13.55 10.04
N ALA A 27 2.17 -13.28 8.91
CA ALA A 27 2.86 -13.02 7.64
C ALA A 27 3.79 -11.80 7.74
N GLY A 28 3.42 -10.81 8.56
CA GLY A 28 4.25 -9.63 8.78
C GLY A 28 3.74 -8.70 9.86
N VAL A 29 4.49 -7.62 10.04
CA VAL A 29 4.19 -6.51 10.96
C VAL A 29 4.16 -5.21 10.18
N SER A 30 3.06 -4.45 10.30
CA SER A 30 2.92 -3.10 9.76
C SER A 30 3.28 -2.06 10.81
N LEU A 31 4.22 -1.18 10.49
CA LEU A 31 4.70 -0.12 11.37
C LEU A 31 4.03 1.22 11.04
N PHE A 32 3.74 1.97 12.09
CA PHE A 32 3.13 3.28 12.04
C PHE A 32 4.05 4.33 12.68
N ALA A 33 3.70 5.62 12.57
CA ALA A 33 4.49 6.70 13.16
C ALA A 33 4.76 6.51 14.67
N ARG A 34 3.82 5.91 15.42
CA ARG A 34 3.98 5.59 16.85
C ARG A 34 5.13 4.61 17.15
N ASN A 35 5.56 3.86 16.16
CA ASN A 35 6.62 2.86 16.29
C ASN A 35 8.00 3.40 15.89
N ILE A 36 8.11 4.67 15.49
CA ILE A 36 9.29 5.24 14.87
C ILE A 36 9.68 6.54 15.58
N ARG A 37 10.86 6.56 16.16
CA ARG A 37 11.45 7.74 16.79
C ARG A 37 12.70 8.21 16.04
N ASP A 38 13.66 7.30 15.84
CA ASP A 38 14.93 7.51 15.17
C ASP A 38 15.38 6.22 14.47
N ALA A 39 16.39 6.30 13.61
CA ALA A 39 16.85 5.16 12.82
C ALA A 39 17.41 4.01 13.67
N ASP A 40 18.10 4.31 14.75
CA ASP A 40 18.69 3.28 15.64
C ASP A 40 17.62 2.56 16.45
N GLN A 41 16.63 3.30 16.96
CA GLN A 41 15.51 2.68 17.66
C GLN A 41 14.72 1.77 16.69
N LEU A 42 14.45 2.24 15.48
CA LEU A 42 13.69 1.48 14.49
C LEU A 42 14.44 0.20 14.08
N ARG A 43 15.76 0.26 13.92
CA ARG A 43 16.58 -0.93 13.64
C ARG A 43 16.53 -1.96 14.78
N ARG A 44 16.50 -1.49 16.03
CA ARG A 44 16.31 -2.41 17.18
C ARG A 44 14.93 -3.05 17.16
N LEU A 45 13.87 -2.27 16.94
CA LEU A 45 12.50 -2.81 16.88
C LEU A 45 12.35 -3.86 15.77
N THR A 46 12.85 -3.59 14.55
CA THR A 46 12.79 -4.56 13.44
C THR A 46 13.60 -5.81 13.72
N GLY A 47 14.72 -5.69 14.45
CA GLY A 47 15.50 -6.81 14.94
C GLY A 47 14.74 -7.65 16.00
N GLU A 48 14.08 -6.99 16.95
CA GLU A 48 13.22 -7.65 17.94
C GLU A 48 12.07 -8.42 17.29
N ILE A 49 11.44 -7.84 16.24
CA ILE A 49 10.35 -8.49 15.49
C ILE A 49 10.85 -9.78 14.84
N ARG A 50 12.01 -9.76 14.15
CA ARG A 50 12.58 -10.96 13.53
C ARG A 50 12.94 -12.01 14.56
N ALA A 51 13.59 -11.60 15.65
CA ALA A 51 13.97 -12.50 16.74
C ALA A 51 12.74 -13.18 17.37
N ALA A 52 11.68 -12.40 17.65
CA ALA A 52 10.43 -12.94 18.20
C ALA A 52 9.68 -13.85 17.22
N ALA A 53 9.70 -13.54 15.93
CA ALA A 53 9.11 -14.38 14.90
C ALA A 53 9.98 -15.63 14.59
N GLY A 54 11.24 -15.66 15.00
CA GLY A 54 12.18 -16.76 14.72
C GLY A 54 12.51 -16.94 13.24
N ARG A 55 12.35 -15.88 12.42
CA ARG A 55 12.59 -15.94 10.97
C ARG A 55 12.93 -14.57 10.38
N ASP A 56 13.81 -14.55 9.40
CA ASP A 56 14.29 -13.32 8.75
C ASP A 56 13.38 -12.83 7.61
N ASP A 57 12.57 -13.73 7.04
CA ASP A 57 11.70 -13.46 5.90
C ASP A 57 10.34 -12.83 6.27
N ILE A 58 10.10 -12.56 7.56
CA ILE A 58 8.90 -11.87 8.00
C ILE A 58 8.78 -10.50 7.32
N LEU A 59 7.60 -10.18 6.80
CA LEU A 59 7.36 -8.87 6.19
C LEU A 59 7.32 -7.81 7.29
N ILE A 60 8.16 -6.79 7.16
CA ILE A 60 8.11 -5.59 8.00
C ILE A 60 7.74 -4.44 7.08
N ALA A 61 6.50 -4.00 7.20
CA ALA A 61 5.83 -3.12 6.25
C ALA A 61 5.62 -1.71 6.80
N VAL A 62 5.55 -0.74 5.91
CA VAL A 62 5.27 0.66 6.25
C VAL A 62 4.59 1.39 5.09
N ASP A 63 3.83 2.46 5.41
CA ASP A 63 3.39 3.45 4.43
C ASP A 63 4.42 4.57 4.32
N GLN A 64 5.35 4.44 3.42
CA GLN A 64 6.31 5.48 3.08
C GLN A 64 6.12 5.89 1.61
N GLU A 65 5.00 6.58 1.35
CA GLU A 65 4.64 7.07 0.01
C GLU A 65 5.40 8.36 -0.36
N GLY A 66 5.67 9.16 0.65
CA GLY A 66 6.12 10.53 0.55
C GLY A 66 5.01 11.56 0.78
N GLY A 67 5.39 12.85 0.80
CA GLY A 67 4.44 13.92 1.08
C GLY A 67 3.78 13.78 2.45
N ARG A 68 2.45 13.75 2.48
CA ARG A 68 1.66 13.62 3.71
C ARG A 68 1.63 12.21 4.30
N VAL A 69 1.83 11.18 3.48
CA VAL A 69 1.82 9.77 3.90
C VAL A 69 3.25 9.28 4.01
N ARG A 70 3.86 9.58 5.13
CA ARG A 70 5.20 9.14 5.51
C ARG A 70 5.25 8.84 6.99
N ARG A 71 5.86 7.71 7.36
CA ARG A 71 6.01 7.32 8.77
C ARG A 71 7.43 7.59 9.26
N LEU A 72 8.42 7.40 8.38
CA LEU A 72 9.80 7.78 8.63
C LEU A 72 9.93 9.30 8.42
N SER A 73 10.14 10.03 9.50
CA SER A 73 10.24 11.50 9.52
C SER A 73 11.27 11.93 10.56
N GLY A 74 11.72 13.18 10.48
CA GLY A 74 12.77 13.70 11.34
C GLY A 74 14.14 13.76 10.65
N SER A 75 15.16 14.20 11.38
CA SER A 75 16.51 14.46 10.83
C SER A 75 17.25 13.21 10.36
N ASP A 76 16.86 12.04 10.84
CA ASP A 76 17.50 10.77 10.50
C ASP A 76 17.05 10.21 9.14
N PHE A 77 16.01 10.77 8.55
CA PHE A 77 15.39 10.25 7.33
C PHE A 77 15.35 11.31 6.24
N HIS A 78 15.51 10.86 5.01
CA HIS A 78 15.46 11.77 3.88
C HIS A 78 14.06 12.34 3.67
N PRO A 79 13.93 13.61 3.29
CA PRO A 79 12.66 14.17 2.85
C PRO A 79 12.13 13.40 1.64
N ALA A 80 10.85 13.04 1.68
CA ALA A 80 10.18 12.33 0.59
C ALA A 80 9.06 13.19 0.00
N ALA A 81 9.18 13.52 -1.29
CA ALA A 81 8.18 14.26 -2.04
C ALA A 81 6.88 13.46 -2.19
N SER A 82 5.75 14.14 -2.39
CA SER A 82 4.50 13.45 -2.73
C SER A 82 4.53 12.94 -4.17
N GLN A 83 3.77 11.86 -4.45
CA GLN A 83 3.65 11.37 -5.83
C GLN A 83 3.02 12.42 -6.78
N TYR A 84 2.21 13.35 -6.25
CA TYR A 84 1.72 14.48 -7.04
C TYR A 84 2.86 15.37 -7.58
N VAL A 85 3.89 15.62 -6.76
CA VAL A 85 5.08 16.35 -7.21
C VAL A 85 5.86 15.51 -8.22
N LEU A 86 6.07 14.23 -7.95
CA LEU A 86 6.74 13.31 -8.88
C LEU A 86 5.99 13.19 -10.21
N GLY A 87 4.66 13.30 -10.19
CA GLY A 87 3.82 13.35 -11.38
C GLY A 87 4.10 14.53 -12.31
N GLN A 88 4.82 15.56 -11.88
CA GLN A 88 5.27 16.68 -12.70
C GLN A 88 6.68 16.45 -13.30
N LEU A 89 7.35 15.38 -12.90
CA LEU A 89 8.71 15.03 -13.26
C LEU A 89 8.73 13.82 -14.22
N ASP A 90 9.89 13.28 -14.49
CA ASP A 90 10.13 12.12 -15.32
C ASP A 90 10.37 10.83 -14.51
N GLU A 91 10.60 9.72 -15.20
CA GLU A 91 10.79 8.41 -14.61
C GLU A 91 12.10 8.30 -13.83
N GLU A 92 13.15 8.99 -14.28
CA GLU A 92 14.45 9.01 -13.62
C GLU A 92 14.33 9.61 -12.22
N MET A 93 13.61 10.73 -12.10
CA MET A 93 13.34 11.36 -10.80
C MET A 93 12.43 10.50 -9.90
N ALA A 94 11.46 9.79 -10.48
CA ALA A 94 10.62 8.88 -9.72
C ALA A 94 11.43 7.68 -9.20
N ALA A 95 12.31 7.11 -10.01
CA ALA A 95 13.22 6.04 -9.61
C ALA A 95 14.19 6.50 -8.51
N ALA A 96 14.87 7.65 -8.70
CA ALA A 96 15.77 8.21 -7.70
C ALA A 96 15.08 8.48 -6.36
N HIS A 97 13.84 8.96 -6.37
CA HIS A 97 13.04 9.14 -5.17
C HIS A 97 12.77 7.79 -4.46
N ALA A 98 12.42 6.74 -5.22
CA ALA A 98 12.19 5.41 -4.66
C ALA A 98 13.49 4.78 -4.11
N GLU A 99 14.64 5.05 -4.73
CA GLU A 99 15.96 4.64 -4.22
C GLU A 99 16.26 5.28 -2.86
N ILE A 100 16.02 6.58 -2.72
CA ILE A 100 16.23 7.30 -1.47
C ILE A 100 15.35 6.71 -0.36
N ILE A 101 14.06 6.49 -0.64
CA ILE A 101 13.14 5.88 0.32
C ILE A 101 13.61 4.46 0.66
N SER A 102 13.90 3.63 -0.32
CA SER A 102 14.29 2.23 -0.09
C SER A 102 15.58 2.10 0.71
N ASN A 103 16.54 3.02 0.55
CA ASN A 103 17.74 3.07 1.37
C ASN A 103 17.41 3.34 2.85
N ASP A 104 16.50 4.27 3.14
CA ASP A 104 16.05 4.53 4.51
C ASP A 104 15.31 3.31 5.11
N LEU A 105 14.48 2.64 4.33
CA LEU A 105 13.77 1.43 4.74
C LEU A 105 14.73 0.29 5.04
N ARG A 106 15.64 -0.01 4.13
CA ARG A 106 16.61 -1.10 4.29
C ARG A 106 17.53 -0.93 5.50
N ARG A 107 18.12 0.25 5.66
CA ARG A 107 19.04 0.50 6.78
C ARG A 107 18.37 0.42 8.15
N THR A 108 17.03 0.49 8.19
CA THR A 108 16.22 0.32 9.40
C THR A 108 15.55 -1.05 9.49
N GLY A 109 15.83 -1.95 8.55
CA GLY A 109 15.33 -3.32 8.56
C GLY A 109 13.91 -3.50 8.03
N ILE A 110 13.33 -2.49 7.40
CA ILE A 110 12.03 -2.58 6.71
C ILE A 110 12.26 -3.19 5.32
N ASN A 111 11.45 -4.18 4.93
CA ASN A 111 11.59 -4.90 3.67
C ASN A 111 10.34 -4.83 2.78
N PHE A 112 9.29 -4.11 3.20
CA PHE A 112 8.04 -4.00 2.47
C PHE A 112 7.50 -2.56 2.56
N ASN A 113 7.11 -1.98 1.42
CA ASN A 113 6.53 -0.63 1.38
C ASN A 113 5.18 -0.63 0.68
N PHE A 114 4.14 -0.07 1.32
CA PHE A 114 2.85 0.14 0.69
C PHE A 114 2.89 1.33 -0.28
N SER A 115 3.67 1.19 -1.34
CA SER A 115 3.93 2.18 -2.40
C SER A 115 4.41 1.45 -3.66
N PRO A 116 4.17 1.99 -4.87
CA PRO A 116 3.52 3.26 -5.19
C PRO A 116 1.98 3.20 -5.20
N VAL A 117 1.35 4.39 -5.10
CA VAL A 117 -0.07 4.59 -5.36
C VAL A 117 -0.29 4.76 -6.85
N LEU A 118 -1.06 3.87 -7.47
CA LEU A 118 -1.38 3.88 -8.91
C LEU A 118 -2.79 4.39 -9.21
N ASP A 119 -3.49 4.92 -8.19
CA ASP A 119 -4.78 5.55 -8.37
C ASP A 119 -4.68 6.80 -9.24
N MET A 120 -5.71 7.01 -10.06
CA MET A 120 -5.83 8.18 -10.94
C MET A 120 -6.41 9.38 -10.18
N ALA A 121 -5.90 10.59 -10.44
CA ALA A 121 -6.48 11.81 -9.90
C ALA A 121 -7.47 12.42 -10.90
N TYR A 122 -8.74 12.51 -10.53
CA TYR A 122 -9.78 13.21 -11.26
C TYR A 122 -10.11 14.56 -10.60
N PRO A 123 -10.85 15.46 -11.26
CA PRO A 123 -11.31 16.71 -10.63
C PRO A 123 -12.07 16.47 -9.32
N ALA A 124 -12.95 15.45 -9.29
CA ALA A 124 -13.76 15.06 -8.14
C ALA A 124 -13.07 14.14 -7.14
N THR A 125 -11.84 13.66 -7.41
CA THR A 125 -11.09 12.82 -6.47
C THR A 125 -10.98 13.50 -5.11
N HIS A 126 -11.26 12.76 -4.05
CA HIS A 126 -11.19 13.26 -2.69
C HIS A 126 -9.80 13.86 -2.37
N PRO A 127 -9.70 15.06 -1.75
CA PRO A 127 -8.43 15.77 -1.56
C PRO A 127 -7.35 14.96 -0.82
N VAL A 128 -7.76 14.06 0.07
CA VAL A 128 -6.85 13.15 0.81
C VAL A 128 -6.09 12.23 -0.14
N LEU A 129 -6.72 11.76 -1.21
CA LEU A 129 -6.10 10.88 -2.20
C LEU A 129 -5.35 11.67 -3.28
N LYS A 130 -5.88 12.84 -3.68
CA LYS A 130 -5.38 13.61 -4.82
C LYS A 130 -3.88 13.93 -4.76
N SER A 131 -3.36 14.28 -3.59
CA SER A 131 -1.93 14.57 -3.38
C SER A 131 -1.04 13.31 -3.36
N ARG A 132 -1.65 12.13 -3.31
CA ARG A 132 -0.98 10.82 -3.31
C ARG A 132 -0.90 10.20 -4.70
N CYS A 133 -1.64 10.74 -5.69
CA CYS A 133 -1.65 10.27 -7.07
C CYS A 133 -0.60 11.01 -7.91
N PHE A 134 -0.04 10.35 -8.93
CA PHE A 134 0.86 11.01 -9.89
C PHE A 134 0.14 12.05 -10.77
N GLY A 135 -1.16 11.87 -11.02
CA GLY A 135 -1.96 12.79 -11.83
C GLY A 135 -3.14 12.08 -12.51
N SER A 136 -3.59 12.64 -13.64
CA SER A 136 -4.76 12.18 -14.38
C SER A 136 -4.44 11.45 -15.70
N SER A 137 -3.17 11.23 -16.03
CA SER A 137 -2.74 10.44 -17.18
C SER A 137 -2.44 9.01 -16.77
N GLU A 138 -3.21 8.07 -17.30
CA GLU A 138 -3.04 6.63 -17.03
C GLU A 138 -1.67 6.13 -17.50
N GLN A 139 -1.19 6.60 -18.66
CA GLN A 139 0.11 6.22 -19.21
C GLN A 139 1.24 6.73 -18.32
N LYS A 140 1.17 8.00 -17.90
CA LYS A 140 2.19 8.58 -17.03
C LYS A 140 2.20 7.92 -15.65
N THR A 141 1.03 7.63 -15.08
CA THR A 141 0.91 6.93 -13.81
C THR A 141 1.53 5.53 -13.89
N ALA A 142 1.25 4.79 -14.97
CA ALA A 142 1.83 3.47 -15.19
C ALA A 142 3.37 3.53 -15.30
N LEU A 143 3.89 4.47 -16.06
CA LEU A 143 5.32 4.64 -16.34
C LEU A 143 6.11 5.02 -15.07
N LEU A 144 5.66 6.04 -14.34
CA LEU A 144 6.28 6.46 -13.08
C LEU A 144 6.16 5.36 -12.00
N GLY A 145 5.01 4.67 -11.96
CA GLY A 145 4.82 3.50 -11.09
C GLY A 145 5.85 2.42 -11.37
N LYS A 146 6.08 2.07 -12.63
CA LYS A 146 7.05 1.06 -13.05
C LYS A 146 8.49 1.44 -12.66
N ALA A 147 8.85 2.69 -12.84
CA ALA A 147 10.16 3.20 -12.43
C ALA A 147 10.38 3.05 -10.92
N MET A 148 9.40 3.44 -10.10
CA MET A 148 9.48 3.28 -8.64
C MET A 148 9.51 1.81 -8.21
N ILE A 149 8.67 0.94 -8.80
CA ILE A 149 8.65 -0.50 -8.52
C ILE A 149 10.03 -1.11 -8.77
N SER A 150 10.61 -0.83 -9.94
CA SER A 150 11.95 -1.33 -10.31
C SER A 150 13.03 -0.87 -9.33
N ALA A 151 13.01 0.40 -8.91
CA ALA A 151 13.96 0.95 -7.95
C ALA A 151 13.81 0.31 -6.56
N TYR A 152 12.59 0.12 -6.05
CA TYR A 152 12.35 -0.59 -4.79
C TYR A 152 12.90 -2.01 -4.84
N LEU A 153 12.59 -2.78 -5.89
CA LEU A 153 13.04 -4.16 -6.05
C LEU A 153 14.57 -4.25 -6.14
N SER A 154 15.20 -3.37 -6.92
CA SER A 154 16.66 -3.33 -7.05
C SER A 154 17.36 -3.05 -5.72
N ASN A 155 16.69 -2.34 -4.82
CA ASN A 155 17.18 -2.06 -3.47
C ASN A 155 16.70 -3.07 -2.40
N GLY A 156 16.05 -4.16 -2.79
CA GLY A 156 15.63 -5.22 -1.86
C GLY A 156 14.47 -4.84 -0.94
N VAL A 157 13.61 -3.91 -1.35
CA VAL A 157 12.34 -3.57 -0.70
C VAL A 157 11.21 -4.03 -1.62
N CYS A 158 10.29 -4.84 -1.08
CA CYS A 158 9.12 -5.28 -1.82
C CYS A 158 8.10 -4.12 -1.93
N PRO A 159 7.78 -3.64 -3.14
CA PRO A 159 6.72 -2.66 -3.34
C PRO A 159 5.33 -3.31 -3.29
N CYS A 160 4.33 -2.51 -2.96
CA CYS A 160 2.93 -2.90 -2.99
C CYS A 160 2.10 -1.83 -3.70
N ILE A 161 1.66 -2.13 -4.92
CA ILE A 161 0.81 -1.22 -5.71
C ILE A 161 -0.59 -1.13 -5.11
N LYS A 162 -1.17 0.09 -5.10
CA LYS A 162 -2.46 0.33 -4.46
C LYS A 162 -3.24 1.48 -5.13
N HIS A 163 -4.54 1.51 -4.98
CA HIS A 163 -5.47 0.58 -4.34
C HIS A 163 -6.32 -0.08 -5.43
N MET A 164 -6.06 -1.35 -5.72
CA MET A 164 -6.72 -2.06 -6.83
C MET A 164 -8.23 -2.23 -6.64
N PRO A 165 -9.01 -2.05 -7.69
CA PRO A 165 -8.66 -1.83 -9.09
C PRO A 165 -8.50 -0.36 -9.51
N GLY A 166 -8.46 0.59 -8.57
CA GLY A 166 -8.38 2.03 -8.75
C GLY A 166 -9.40 2.76 -7.91
N HIS A 167 -8.92 3.59 -6.98
CA HIS A 167 -9.74 4.32 -6.00
C HIS A 167 -10.03 5.78 -6.42
N GLY A 168 -9.44 6.24 -7.53
CA GLY A 168 -9.40 7.66 -7.89
C GLY A 168 -10.75 8.32 -8.16
N ARG A 169 -11.77 7.56 -8.58
CA ARG A 169 -13.13 8.07 -8.80
C ARG A 169 -13.98 8.18 -7.54
N ALA A 170 -13.50 7.65 -6.41
CA ALA A 170 -14.25 7.75 -5.17
C ALA A 170 -14.28 9.21 -4.67
N GLU A 171 -15.48 9.75 -4.52
CA GLU A 171 -15.72 11.10 -4.03
C GLU A 171 -15.82 11.12 -2.49
N THR A 172 -16.12 9.97 -1.90
CA THR A 172 -16.28 9.80 -0.46
C THR A 172 -14.98 9.27 0.16
N ASP A 173 -14.60 9.81 1.30
CA ASP A 173 -13.51 9.27 2.10
C ASP A 173 -13.90 7.87 2.62
N PRO A 174 -13.12 6.81 2.34
CA PRO A 174 -13.41 5.46 2.82
C PRO A 174 -13.44 5.35 4.35
N HIS A 175 -12.85 6.31 5.07
CA HIS A 175 -12.96 6.41 6.53
C HIS A 175 -14.31 6.96 7.01
N LEU A 176 -15.10 7.58 6.13
CA LEU A 176 -16.41 8.17 6.46
C LEU A 176 -17.59 7.36 5.91
N GLY A 177 -17.35 6.46 4.96
CA GLY A 177 -18.37 5.62 4.35
C GLY A 177 -17.80 4.73 3.25
N LEU A 178 -18.52 3.69 2.87
CA LEU A 178 -18.12 2.79 1.79
C LEU A 178 -18.33 3.46 0.43
N PRO A 179 -17.26 3.80 -0.32
CA PRO A 179 -17.41 4.40 -1.63
C PRO A 179 -17.99 3.41 -2.65
N VAL A 180 -18.86 3.90 -3.53
CA VAL A 180 -19.51 3.11 -4.58
C VAL A 180 -19.20 3.72 -5.95
N LEU A 181 -18.62 2.92 -6.84
CA LEU A 181 -18.42 3.28 -8.24
C LEU A 181 -19.56 2.72 -9.09
N ASN A 182 -20.41 3.61 -9.61
CA ASN A 182 -21.54 3.26 -10.49
C ASN A 182 -21.19 3.30 -11.99
N ASN A 183 -19.92 3.49 -12.31
CA ASN A 183 -19.44 3.57 -13.67
C ASN A 183 -19.52 2.22 -14.39
N ALA A 184 -19.77 2.24 -15.69
CA ALA A 184 -19.66 1.05 -16.53
C ALA A 184 -18.19 0.60 -16.67
N LEU A 185 -17.95 -0.70 -16.83
CA LEU A 185 -16.58 -1.24 -16.92
C LEU A 185 -15.70 -0.57 -18.00
N PRO A 186 -16.19 -0.22 -19.20
CA PRO A 186 -15.39 0.49 -20.19
C PRO A 186 -14.89 1.87 -19.72
N GLU A 187 -15.65 2.54 -18.86
CA GLU A 187 -15.24 3.82 -18.27
C GLU A 187 -14.13 3.66 -17.21
N LEU A 188 -14.14 2.51 -16.52
CA LEU A 188 -13.15 2.16 -15.50
C LEU A 188 -11.84 1.63 -16.08
N ALA A 189 -11.78 1.37 -17.38
CA ALA A 189 -10.60 0.83 -18.04
C ALA A 189 -9.35 1.70 -17.83
N LYS A 190 -9.53 3.04 -17.77
CA LYS A 190 -8.44 3.97 -17.46
C LYS A 190 -7.90 3.80 -16.05
N ASP A 191 -8.77 3.51 -15.09
CA ASP A 191 -8.38 3.30 -13.69
C ASP A 191 -7.62 1.99 -13.53
N PHE A 192 -7.95 0.97 -14.34
CA PHE A 192 -7.28 -0.33 -14.33
C PHE A 192 -5.91 -0.30 -15.03
N TYR A 193 -5.75 0.58 -16.04
CA TYR A 193 -4.58 0.63 -16.90
C TYR A 193 -3.24 0.69 -16.14
N PRO A 194 -3.04 1.59 -15.14
CA PRO A 194 -1.77 1.63 -14.41
C PRO A 194 -1.45 0.32 -13.68
N PHE A 195 -2.46 -0.38 -13.21
CA PHE A 195 -2.29 -1.69 -12.55
C PHE A 195 -2.02 -2.80 -13.56
N THR A 196 -2.64 -2.76 -14.74
CA THR A 196 -2.41 -3.72 -15.82
C THR A 196 -0.98 -3.64 -16.34
N GLU A 197 -0.45 -2.43 -16.54
CA GLU A 197 0.93 -2.21 -16.98
C GLU A 197 1.99 -2.56 -15.92
N ASN A 198 1.55 -2.73 -14.66
CA ASN A 198 2.41 -3.07 -13.52
C ASN A 198 1.95 -4.36 -12.82
N ASN A 199 1.29 -5.27 -13.54
CA ASN A 199 0.72 -6.50 -13.00
C ASN A 199 1.77 -7.55 -12.59
N ASP A 200 3.03 -7.33 -12.95
CA ASP A 200 4.22 -8.09 -12.54
C ASP A 200 4.77 -7.65 -11.17
N CYS A 201 4.23 -6.60 -10.55
CA CYS A 201 4.59 -6.20 -9.20
C CYS A 201 4.32 -7.35 -8.20
N PRO A 202 5.26 -7.66 -7.28
CA PRO A 202 5.12 -8.82 -6.40
C PRO A 202 3.96 -8.73 -5.40
N ALA A 203 3.52 -7.51 -5.05
CA ALA A 203 2.41 -7.31 -4.13
C ALA A 203 1.47 -6.17 -4.55
N GLY A 204 0.20 -6.31 -4.20
CA GLY A 204 -0.82 -5.31 -4.43
C GLY A 204 -1.88 -5.29 -3.34
N MET A 205 -2.47 -4.13 -3.12
CA MET A 205 -3.47 -3.89 -2.08
C MET A 205 -4.84 -3.61 -2.70
N THR A 206 -5.88 -4.25 -2.18
CA THR A 206 -7.27 -4.02 -2.62
C THR A 206 -7.83 -2.72 -2.06
N ALA A 207 -8.66 -2.06 -2.84
CA ALA A 207 -9.43 -0.90 -2.40
C ALA A 207 -10.71 -1.31 -1.65
N HIS A 208 -11.09 -0.54 -0.63
CA HIS A 208 -12.37 -0.65 0.05
C HIS A 208 -13.47 0.11 -0.70
N ILE A 209 -13.74 -0.30 -1.93
CA ILE A 209 -14.76 0.30 -2.81
C ILE A 209 -15.68 -0.77 -3.38
N VAL A 210 -16.94 -0.42 -3.58
CA VAL A 210 -17.90 -1.22 -4.35
C VAL A 210 -17.80 -0.84 -5.82
N VAL A 211 -17.62 -1.81 -6.69
CA VAL A 211 -17.71 -1.65 -8.16
C VAL A 211 -19.02 -2.26 -8.62
N SER A 212 -20.09 -1.43 -8.68
CA SER A 212 -21.48 -1.91 -8.91
C SER A 212 -21.64 -2.71 -10.19
N ALA A 213 -20.84 -2.43 -11.21
CA ALA A 213 -20.85 -3.18 -12.47
C ALA A 213 -20.43 -4.65 -12.32
N VAL A 214 -19.81 -5.03 -11.19
CA VAL A 214 -19.37 -6.41 -10.92
C VAL A 214 -20.06 -6.98 -9.68
N ASP A 215 -20.02 -6.27 -8.57
CA ASP A 215 -20.68 -6.64 -7.33
C ASP A 215 -21.23 -5.36 -6.70
N ASP A 216 -22.55 -5.28 -6.53
CA ASP A 216 -23.24 -4.11 -5.99
C ASP A 216 -23.42 -4.16 -4.46
N ARG A 217 -22.94 -5.23 -3.81
CA ARG A 217 -23.17 -5.52 -2.40
C ARG A 217 -21.89 -5.47 -1.56
N LEU A 218 -20.80 -6.00 -2.08
CA LEU A 218 -19.55 -6.15 -1.34
C LEU A 218 -18.44 -5.28 -1.94
N PRO A 219 -17.60 -4.65 -1.09
CA PRO A 219 -16.39 -4.00 -1.57
C PRO A 219 -15.43 -5.02 -2.20
N VAL A 220 -14.58 -4.54 -3.11
CA VAL A 220 -13.61 -5.39 -3.82
C VAL A 220 -12.83 -6.29 -2.86
N THR A 221 -12.40 -5.76 -1.72
CA THR A 221 -11.65 -6.52 -0.71
C THR A 221 -12.38 -7.77 -0.20
N LEU A 222 -13.72 -7.75 -0.12
CA LEU A 222 -14.53 -8.87 0.38
C LEU A 222 -15.26 -9.64 -0.72
N SER A 223 -15.28 -9.11 -1.95
CA SER A 223 -15.96 -9.74 -3.06
C SER A 223 -15.04 -10.69 -3.82
N LYS A 224 -15.24 -12.00 -3.60
CA LYS A 224 -14.54 -13.01 -4.43
C LYS A 224 -14.79 -12.76 -5.91
N LYS A 225 -16.02 -12.39 -6.29
CA LYS A 225 -16.40 -12.09 -7.67
C LYS A 225 -15.57 -10.91 -8.24
N ALA A 226 -15.43 -9.82 -7.47
CA ALA A 226 -14.64 -8.68 -7.91
C ALA A 226 -13.15 -8.99 -7.96
N ILE A 227 -12.60 -9.73 -6.99
CA ILE A 227 -11.21 -10.16 -7.00
C ILE A 227 -10.92 -11.02 -8.24
N ASP A 228 -11.73 -12.06 -8.47
CA ASP A 228 -11.52 -12.99 -9.59
C ASP A 228 -11.66 -12.27 -10.93
N TYR A 229 -12.69 -11.45 -11.11
CA TYR A 229 -12.99 -10.83 -12.39
C TYR A 229 -12.13 -9.59 -12.68
N LEU A 230 -12.02 -8.64 -11.73
CA LEU A 230 -11.28 -7.39 -11.94
C LEU A 230 -9.79 -7.57 -11.75
N ILE A 231 -9.37 -8.13 -10.60
CA ILE A 231 -7.95 -8.14 -10.22
C ILE A 231 -7.23 -9.30 -10.91
N ARG A 232 -7.74 -10.53 -10.79
CA ARG A 232 -7.11 -11.70 -11.40
C ARG A 232 -7.41 -11.81 -12.90
N GLY A 233 -8.61 -11.39 -13.35
CA GLY A 233 -9.03 -11.44 -14.74
C GLY A 233 -8.57 -10.23 -15.55
N LEU A 234 -9.20 -9.07 -15.38
CA LEU A 234 -8.96 -7.91 -16.26
C LEU A 234 -7.57 -7.29 -16.06
N ILE A 235 -7.13 -7.08 -14.81
CA ILE A 235 -5.80 -6.55 -14.51
C ILE A 235 -4.73 -7.63 -14.71
N ASN A 236 -5.10 -8.90 -14.61
CA ASN A 236 -4.20 -10.05 -14.67
C ASN A 236 -3.08 -10.02 -13.61
N PHE A 237 -3.39 -9.47 -12.43
CA PHE A 237 -2.45 -9.41 -11.33
C PHE A 237 -2.39 -10.76 -10.60
N ASN A 238 -1.21 -11.37 -10.51
CA ASN A 238 -0.99 -12.68 -9.91
C ASN A 238 -0.09 -12.66 -8.67
N GLY A 239 0.37 -11.48 -8.24
CA GLY A 239 1.19 -11.30 -7.05
C GLY A 239 0.41 -11.51 -5.74
N LEU A 240 1.10 -11.30 -4.61
CA LEU A 240 0.50 -11.29 -3.28
C LEU A 240 -0.57 -10.20 -3.21
N LEU A 241 -1.81 -10.60 -2.88
CA LEU A 241 -2.91 -9.66 -2.69
C LEU A 241 -3.19 -9.49 -1.21
N ILE A 242 -3.14 -8.24 -0.73
CA ILE A 242 -3.46 -7.85 0.63
C ILE A 242 -4.69 -6.93 0.65
N SER A 243 -5.44 -6.96 1.75
CA SER A 243 -6.48 -5.95 2.00
C SER A 243 -5.85 -4.65 2.46
N ASP A 244 -6.50 -3.52 2.19
CA ASP A 244 -6.29 -2.33 3.00
C ASP A 244 -6.72 -2.59 4.46
N ALA A 245 -6.43 -1.65 5.37
CA ALA A 245 -6.67 -1.82 6.81
C ALA A 245 -8.15 -2.18 7.10
N ILE A 246 -8.37 -3.32 7.76
CA ILE A 246 -9.71 -3.85 8.03
C ILE A 246 -10.43 -3.15 9.18
N ASP A 247 -9.75 -2.29 9.91
CA ASP A 247 -10.30 -1.44 10.98
C ASP A 247 -10.89 -0.11 10.47
N THR A 248 -10.90 0.09 9.15
CA THR A 248 -11.56 1.25 8.55
C THR A 248 -13.08 1.15 8.69
N VAL A 249 -13.75 2.31 8.77
CA VAL A 249 -15.23 2.43 8.95
C VAL A 249 -16.02 1.64 7.90
N SER A 250 -15.45 1.39 6.73
CA SER A 250 -16.04 0.57 5.66
C SER A 250 -16.43 -0.85 6.11
N TYR A 251 -15.85 -1.36 7.21
CA TYR A 251 -16.14 -2.70 7.74
C TYR A 251 -16.96 -2.69 9.02
N THR A 252 -17.07 -1.58 9.74
CA THR A 252 -17.82 -1.51 11.01
C THR A 252 -19.32 -1.77 10.84
N HIS A 253 -19.81 -1.75 9.60
CA HIS A 253 -21.21 -2.05 9.25
C HIS A 253 -21.39 -3.41 8.57
N LEU A 254 -20.31 -4.12 8.28
CA LEU A 254 -20.35 -5.48 7.75
C LEU A 254 -20.15 -6.43 8.91
N THR A 255 -21.24 -7.03 9.39
CA THR A 255 -21.15 -8.23 10.24
C THR A 255 -20.47 -9.31 9.41
N LEU A 256 -19.21 -9.59 9.71
CA LEU A 256 -18.54 -10.78 9.17
C LEU A 256 -19.32 -12.01 9.62
N PRO A 257 -19.57 -12.98 8.74
CA PRO A 257 -20.28 -14.21 9.06
C PRO A 257 -19.53 -15.04 10.11
#